data_dded1b5dd11b1423ceb569fe68908698
#
_entry.id   dded1b5dd11b1423ceb569fe68908698
#
_cell.length_a   1.000
_cell.length_b   1.000
_cell.length_c   1.000
_cell.angle_alpha   90.00
_cell.angle_beta   90.00
_cell.angle_gamma   90.00
#
_symmetry.space_group_name_H-M   'P 1'
#
loop_
_entity.id
_entity.type
_entity.pdbx_description
1 polymer ?
#
loop_
_entity_poly.entity_id
_entity_poly.type
_entity_poly.pdbx_seq_one_letter_code
_entity_poly.pdbx_strand_id
1 'polypeptide(L)'
;MTNSKLNLNTQLNRLVNKPYEYGFSTNIETEQIPFGLNKTTVHLISNKKKEPKFMLQFRLRAYKKWGNLIFPNWAKLKYPHINYQNIIYYSAPKLKKKVQNIDEIDPELRLTFEKLGISLNEQKRLNNIAVDAVFDSVSVGTTFTKELMKFGVIFCPISEAIQR
;
A
#
# COMPACT_ATOMS: atom_id res chain seq x y z
N MET A 1 23.41 -38.12 -18.28
CA MET A 1 22.64 -37.50 -17.18
C MET A 1 23.19 -36.16 -16.66
N THR A 2 24.32 -35.67 -17.12
CA THR A 2 24.99 -34.43 -16.64
C THR A 2 24.51 -33.13 -17.32
N ASN A 3 24.03 -33.20 -18.56
CA ASN A 3 23.62 -32.00 -19.32
C ASN A 3 22.30 -31.35 -18.87
N SER A 4 21.37 -32.10 -18.27
CA SER A 4 20.08 -31.56 -17.83
C SER A 4 20.21 -30.72 -16.52
N LYS A 5 21.09 -31.13 -15.61
CA LYS A 5 21.33 -30.38 -14.35
C LYS A 5 22.07 -29.06 -14.59
N LEU A 6 23.00 -29.04 -15.55
CA LEU A 6 23.71 -27.80 -15.93
C LEU A 6 22.75 -26.76 -16.53
N ASN A 7 21.79 -27.23 -17.33
CA ASN A 7 20.79 -26.35 -17.97
C ASN A 7 19.83 -25.75 -16.93
N LEU A 8 19.42 -26.54 -15.94
CA LEU A 8 18.52 -26.09 -14.86
C LEU A 8 19.17 -25.02 -13.97
N ASN A 9 20.43 -25.22 -13.57
CA ASN A 9 21.16 -24.24 -12.78
C ASN A 9 21.43 -22.95 -13.56
N THR A 10 21.66 -23.02 -14.85
CA THR A 10 21.84 -21.85 -15.71
C THR A 10 20.52 -21.08 -15.87
N GLN A 11 19.39 -21.77 -15.99
CA GLN A 11 18.06 -21.16 -16.06
C GLN A 11 17.68 -20.52 -14.71
N LEU A 12 17.94 -21.19 -13.59
CA LEU A 12 17.70 -20.65 -12.26
C LEU A 12 18.55 -19.40 -11.99
N ASN A 13 19.84 -19.41 -12.34
CA ASN A 13 20.71 -18.25 -12.21
C ASN A 13 20.26 -17.07 -13.09
N ARG A 14 19.71 -17.33 -14.28
CA ARG A 14 19.13 -16.28 -15.12
C ARG A 14 17.86 -15.69 -14.50
N LEU A 15 17.00 -16.51 -13.88
CA LEU A 15 15.80 -16.04 -13.20
C LEU A 15 16.11 -15.25 -11.93
N VAL A 16 17.10 -15.71 -11.14
CA VAL A 16 17.50 -15.03 -9.90
C VAL A 16 18.21 -13.71 -10.18
N ASN A 17 18.98 -13.63 -11.27
CA ASN A 17 19.73 -12.41 -11.64
C ASN A 17 18.98 -11.52 -12.64
N LYS A 18 17.76 -11.90 -13.08
CA LYS A 18 16.92 -11.02 -13.88
C LYS A 18 16.50 -9.83 -13.01
N PRO A 19 16.79 -8.59 -13.44
CA PRO A 19 16.30 -7.41 -12.70
C PRO A 19 14.78 -7.50 -12.59
N TYR A 20 14.24 -7.10 -11.43
CA TYR A 20 12.79 -7.14 -11.18
C TYR A 20 12.09 -6.29 -12.24
N GLU A 21 11.32 -6.94 -13.10
CA GLU A 21 10.73 -6.36 -14.32
C GLU A 21 9.74 -5.23 -13.99
N TYR A 22 9.13 -5.31 -12.80
CA TYR A 22 8.14 -4.34 -12.31
C TYR A 22 8.77 -3.34 -11.33
N GLY A 23 10.07 -3.41 -11.08
CA GLY A 23 10.79 -2.44 -10.24
C GLY A 23 10.94 -1.12 -10.96
N PHE A 24 10.26 -0.09 -10.49
CA PHE A 24 10.38 1.27 -11.00
C PHE A 24 10.26 2.27 -9.85
N SER A 25 10.86 3.43 -10.03
CA SER A 25 10.69 4.59 -9.16
C SER A 25 9.70 5.57 -9.78
N THR A 26 8.94 6.26 -8.96
CA THR A 26 8.04 7.33 -9.39
C THR A 26 8.56 8.66 -8.88
N ASN A 27 8.40 9.73 -9.67
CA ASN A 27 8.75 11.09 -9.28
C ASN A 27 7.60 11.82 -8.57
N ILE A 28 6.59 11.08 -8.10
CA ILE A 28 5.45 11.65 -7.39
C ILE A 28 5.93 12.21 -6.06
N GLU A 29 5.71 13.51 -5.86
CA GLU A 29 5.98 14.14 -4.57
C GLU A 29 5.11 13.53 -3.46
N THR A 30 5.75 13.01 -2.42
CA THR A 30 5.09 12.45 -1.26
C THR A 30 5.34 13.27 0.00
N GLU A 31 4.34 13.35 0.85
CA GLU A 31 4.49 13.80 2.21
C GLU A 31 4.80 12.59 3.09
N GLN A 32 5.91 12.64 3.82
CA GLN A 32 6.36 11.55 4.68
C GLN A 32 6.48 12.04 6.13
N ILE A 33 6.24 11.13 7.08
CA ILE A 33 6.59 11.38 8.48
C ILE A 33 8.04 10.93 8.74
N PRO A 34 8.68 11.39 9.83
CA PRO A 34 10.03 10.96 10.19
C PRO A 34 10.16 9.44 10.34
N PHE A 35 11.39 8.96 10.17
CA PHE A 35 11.74 7.56 10.39
C PHE A 35 11.45 7.11 11.82
N GLY A 36 11.17 5.83 11.98
CA GLY A 36 11.07 5.14 13.24
C GLY A 36 9.67 5.00 13.79
N LEU A 37 9.47 3.91 14.52
CA LEU A 37 8.22 3.58 15.19
C LEU A 37 8.29 3.92 16.67
N ASN A 38 7.53 4.92 17.08
CA ASN A 38 7.41 5.34 18.47
C ASN A 38 5.99 5.89 18.74
N LYS A 39 5.68 6.26 19.98
CA LYS A 39 4.37 6.82 20.32
C LYS A 39 4.03 8.08 19.52
N THR A 40 5.01 8.97 19.29
CA THR A 40 4.82 10.18 18.50
C THR A 40 4.45 9.85 17.06
N THR A 41 5.10 8.87 16.45
CA THR A 41 4.77 8.36 15.11
C THR A 41 3.31 7.87 15.05
N VAL A 42 2.87 7.11 16.05
CA VAL A 42 1.47 6.64 16.14
C VAL A 42 0.48 7.80 16.23
N HIS A 43 0.77 8.83 17.05
CA HIS A 43 -0.05 10.04 17.13
C HIS A 43 -0.09 10.80 15.81
N LEU A 44 1.07 10.98 15.14
CA LEU A 44 1.15 11.65 13.85
C LEU A 44 0.29 10.96 12.79
N ILE A 45 0.37 9.63 12.69
CA ILE A 45 -0.45 8.85 11.76
C ILE A 45 -1.94 9.05 12.04
N SER A 46 -2.35 8.94 13.31
CA SER A 46 -3.75 9.10 13.72
C SER A 46 -4.27 10.51 13.41
N ASN A 47 -3.45 11.55 13.65
CA ASN A 47 -3.79 12.93 13.33
C ASN A 47 -3.90 13.17 11.81
N LYS A 48 -2.94 12.64 11.01
CA LYS A 48 -2.97 12.74 9.55
C LYS A 48 -4.22 12.08 8.96
N LYS A 49 -4.62 10.94 9.53
CA LYS A 49 -5.83 10.22 9.12
C LYS A 49 -7.11 10.76 9.76
N LYS A 50 -7.02 11.79 10.63
CA LYS A 50 -8.15 12.38 11.37
C LYS A 50 -8.98 11.31 12.11
N GLU A 51 -8.31 10.38 12.76
CA GLU A 51 -8.94 9.25 13.43
C GLU A 51 -9.61 9.67 14.75
N PRO A 52 -10.76 9.08 15.12
CA PRO A 52 -11.38 9.30 16.41
C PRO A 52 -10.52 8.71 17.56
N LYS A 53 -10.77 9.17 18.78
CA LYS A 53 -9.97 8.80 19.98
C LYS A 53 -9.86 7.29 20.21
N PHE A 54 -10.94 6.54 19.95
CA PHE A 54 -10.93 5.08 20.16
C PHE A 54 -9.91 4.38 19.24
N MET A 55 -9.74 4.87 18.01
CA MET A 55 -8.80 4.31 17.05
C MET A 55 -7.35 4.61 17.45
N LEU A 56 -7.07 5.84 17.90
CA LEU A 56 -5.76 6.18 18.47
C LEU A 56 -5.43 5.28 19.68
N GLN A 57 -6.38 5.07 20.59
CA GLN A 57 -6.19 4.18 21.73
C GLN A 57 -5.94 2.73 21.31
N PHE A 58 -6.64 2.25 20.27
CA PHE A 58 -6.38 0.93 19.69
C PHE A 58 -4.95 0.83 19.17
N ARG A 59 -4.49 1.81 18.40
CA ARG A 59 -3.12 1.86 17.87
C ARG A 59 -2.06 1.89 18.98
N LEU A 60 -2.28 2.67 20.03
CA LEU A 60 -1.36 2.75 21.16
C LEU A 60 -1.28 1.42 21.93
N ARG A 61 -2.42 0.73 22.12
CA ARG A 61 -2.43 -0.62 22.70
C ARG A 61 -1.70 -1.63 21.81
N ALA A 62 -1.93 -1.57 20.50
CA ALA A 62 -1.23 -2.42 19.53
C ALA A 62 0.28 -2.17 19.54
N TYR A 63 0.70 -0.90 19.58
CA TYR A 63 2.11 -0.53 19.69
C TYR A 63 2.76 -1.09 20.96
N LYS A 64 2.09 -0.96 22.12
CA LYS A 64 2.57 -1.53 23.39
C LYS A 64 2.69 -3.05 23.31
N LYS A 65 1.70 -3.72 22.71
CA LYS A 65 1.73 -5.18 22.52
C LYS A 65 2.86 -5.60 21.59
N TRP A 66 3.04 -4.87 20.47
CA TRP A 66 4.11 -5.12 19.50
C TRP A 66 5.50 -5.06 20.15
N GLY A 67 5.77 -4.08 21.02
CA GLY A 67 7.05 -3.95 21.72
C GLY A 67 7.40 -5.13 22.66
N ASN A 68 6.40 -5.93 23.04
CA ASN A 68 6.58 -7.13 23.88
C ASN A 68 6.59 -8.44 23.07
N LEU A 69 6.42 -8.37 21.73
CA LEU A 69 6.44 -9.57 20.89
C LEU A 69 7.88 -10.02 20.66
N ILE A 70 8.04 -11.33 20.73
CA ILE A 70 9.30 -12.00 20.37
C ILE A 70 9.16 -12.53 18.96
N PHE A 71 10.22 -12.40 18.18
CA PHE A 71 10.26 -12.94 16.82
C PHE A 71 10.02 -14.45 16.84
N PRO A 72 9.18 -15.00 15.96
CA PRO A 72 8.95 -16.42 15.86
C PRO A 72 10.24 -17.12 15.41
N ASN A 73 10.68 -18.12 16.17
CA ASN A 73 11.89 -18.91 15.91
C ASN A 73 11.62 -20.30 15.33
N TRP A 74 10.34 -20.65 15.15
CA TRP A 74 9.92 -21.95 14.61
C TRP A 74 10.16 -22.10 13.10
N ALA A 75 10.20 -20.99 12.36
CA ALA A 75 10.51 -21.00 10.93
C ALA A 75 12.02 -21.07 10.73
N LYS A 76 12.51 -22.07 9.99
CA LYS A 76 13.93 -22.23 9.62
C LYS A 76 14.31 -21.27 8.49
N LEU A 77 14.10 -19.98 8.69
CA LEU A 77 14.41 -18.92 7.72
C LEU A 77 15.67 -18.17 8.16
N LYS A 78 16.52 -17.85 7.19
CA LYS A 78 17.62 -16.92 7.38
C LYS A 78 17.29 -15.62 6.67
N TYR A 79 17.11 -14.54 7.39
CA TYR A 79 16.86 -13.20 6.87
C TYR A 79 17.71 -12.18 7.64
N PRO A 80 18.05 -11.05 7.02
CA PRO A 80 18.79 -9.99 7.70
C PRO A 80 17.94 -9.39 8.82
N HIS A 81 18.61 -8.89 9.87
CA HIS A 81 17.91 -8.21 10.97
C HIS A 81 17.19 -6.96 10.45
N ILE A 82 15.90 -6.86 10.74
CA ILE A 82 15.05 -5.72 10.33
C ILE A 82 15.22 -4.60 11.36
N ASN A 83 15.73 -3.44 10.92
CA ASN A 83 15.78 -2.25 11.75
C ASN A 83 14.48 -1.45 11.60
N TYR A 84 13.54 -1.65 12.52
CA TYR A 84 12.23 -0.96 12.54
C TYR A 84 12.35 0.56 12.73
N GLN A 85 13.47 1.06 13.24
CA GLN A 85 13.68 2.51 13.40
C GLN A 85 14.16 3.19 12.11
N ASN A 86 14.52 2.39 11.09
CA ASN A 86 14.93 2.90 9.78
C ASN A 86 13.83 2.72 8.71
N ILE A 87 12.57 2.75 9.13
CA ILE A 87 11.40 2.60 8.25
C ILE A 87 10.51 3.83 8.40
N ILE A 88 9.95 4.29 7.29
CA ILE A 88 8.89 5.33 7.25
C ILE A 88 7.54 4.62 7.31
N TYR A 89 6.73 4.95 8.31
CA TYR A 89 5.46 4.27 8.59
C TYR A 89 4.23 4.95 7.98
N TYR A 90 4.40 6.12 7.40
CA TYR A 90 3.35 6.82 6.66
C TYR A 90 3.97 7.66 5.56
N SER A 91 3.42 7.49 4.36
CA SER A 91 3.69 8.28 3.18
C SER A 91 2.37 8.53 2.45
N ALA A 92 2.19 9.70 1.88
CA ALA A 92 1.02 10.03 1.10
C ALA A 92 1.42 10.93 -0.07
N PRO A 93 0.84 10.74 -1.28
CA PRO A 93 1.06 11.63 -2.39
C PRO A 93 0.51 13.03 -2.05
N LYS A 94 1.21 14.08 -2.45
CA LYS A 94 0.74 15.48 -2.32
C LYS A 94 -0.31 15.78 -3.40
N LEU A 95 -1.48 15.18 -3.27
CA LEU A 95 -2.59 15.41 -4.20
C LEU A 95 -3.19 16.79 -3.96
N LYS A 96 -3.33 17.59 -5.01
CA LYS A 96 -3.91 18.93 -4.94
C LYS A 96 -5.41 18.92 -4.64
N LYS A 97 -6.13 17.82 -4.94
CA LYS A 97 -7.57 17.62 -4.67
C LYS A 97 -7.86 16.14 -4.46
N LYS A 98 -8.89 15.83 -3.61
CA LYS A 98 -9.48 14.49 -3.54
C LYS A 98 -10.20 14.22 -4.87
N VAL A 99 -9.76 13.21 -5.59
CA VAL A 99 -10.30 12.85 -6.90
C VAL A 99 -11.54 11.98 -6.69
N GLN A 100 -12.66 12.38 -7.28
CA GLN A 100 -13.93 11.63 -7.18
C GLN A 100 -14.07 10.56 -8.28
N ASN A 101 -13.31 10.71 -9.37
CA ASN A 101 -13.31 9.77 -10.49
C ASN A 101 -11.87 9.42 -10.86
N ILE A 102 -11.67 8.17 -11.27
CA ILE A 102 -10.35 7.68 -11.75
C ILE A 102 -9.86 8.48 -12.98
N ASP A 103 -10.75 9.04 -13.77
CA ASP A 103 -10.40 9.86 -14.95
C ASP A 103 -9.76 11.22 -14.59
N GLU A 104 -9.92 11.68 -13.33
CA GLU A 104 -9.36 12.93 -12.82
C GLU A 104 -8.02 12.74 -12.09
N ILE A 105 -7.51 11.51 -12.06
CA ILE A 105 -6.23 11.18 -11.43
C ILE A 105 -5.09 11.87 -12.18
N ASP A 106 -4.12 12.35 -11.41
CA ASP A 106 -2.87 12.93 -11.93
C ASP A 106 -2.25 11.99 -12.98
N PRO A 107 -1.84 12.51 -14.17
CA PRO A 107 -1.28 11.70 -15.25
C PRO A 107 -0.08 10.84 -14.83
N GLU A 108 0.79 11.32 -13.95
CA GLU A 108 1.94 10.55 -13.46
C GLU A 108 1.51 9.37 -12.58
N LEU A 109 0.49 9.59 -11.74
CA LEU A 109 -0.10 8.54 -10.93
C LEU A 109 -0.81 7.49 -11.79
N ARG A 110 -1.48 7.93 -12.85
CA ARG A 110 -2.12 7.04 -13.84
C ARG A 110 -1.09 6.16 -14.55
N LEU A 111 0.02 6.75 -15.04
CA LEU A 111 1.13 6.00 -15.62
C LEU A 111 1.74 4.99 -14.64
N THR A 112 1.77 5.33 -13.37
CA THR A 112 2.24 4.43 -12.31
C THR A 112 1.34 3.20 -12.18
N PHE A 113 0.01 3.39 -12.18
CA PHE A 113 -0.95 2.27 -12.17
C PHE A 113 -0.85 1.41 -13.43
N GLU A 114 -0.67 2.01 -14.60
CA GLU A 114 -0.48 1.29 -15.86
C GLU A 114 0.80 0.43 -15.82
N LYS A 115 1.92 0.96 -15.30
CA LYS A 115 3.17 0.21 -15.10
C LYS A 115 3.03 -0.95 -14.12
N LEU A 116 2.16 -0.82 -13.13
CA LEU A 116 1.82 -1.90 -12.18
C LEU A 116 0.87 -2.94 -12.78
N GLY A 117 0.47 -2.79 -14.05
CA GLY A 117 -0.50 -3.67 -14.70
C GLY A 117 -1.94 -3.44 -14.25
N ILE A 118 -2.21 -2.35 -13.52
CA ILE A 118 -3.56 -1.94 -13.12
C ILE A 118 -4.16 -1.13 -14.27
N SER A 119 -4.76 -1.82 -15.23
CA SER A 119 -5.40 -1.18 -16.37
C SER A 119 -6.67 -0.42 -15.95
N LEU A 120 -6.55 0.90 -15.82
CA LEU A 120 -7.69 1.79 -15.55
C LEU A 120 -8.73 1.76 -16.70
N ASN A 121 -8.30 1.41 -17.92
CA ASN A 121 -9.16 1.28 -19.08
C ASN A 121 -9.90 -0.06 -19.14
N GLU A 122 -9.33 -1.13 -18.61
CA GLU A 122 -10.04 -2.42 -18.47
C GLU A 122 -11.15 -2.35 -17.44
N GLN A 123 -11.02 -1.50 -16.43
CA GLN A 123 -12.08 -1.25 -15.45
C GLN A 123 -13.33 -0.63 -16.09
N LYS A 124 -13.19 0.15 -17.16
CA LYS A 124 -14.33 0.62 -17.98
C LYS A 124 -14.97 -0.51 -18.79
N ARG A 125 -14.23 -1.56 -19.09
CA ARG A 125 -14.71 -2.74 -19.84
C ARG A 125 -15.30 -3.82 -18.94
N LEU A 126 -14.74 -4.00 -17.75
CA LEU A 126 -15.29 -4.91 -16.73
C LEU A 126 -16.39 -4.18 -15.93
N ASN A 127 -17.45 -3.85 -16.59
CA ASN A 127 -18.55 -2.93 -16.21
C ASN A 127 -19.24 -3.17 -14.86
N ASN A 128 -18.71 -4.00 -13.96
CA ASN A 128 -19.37 -4.34 -12.70
C ASN A 128 -18.42 -4.57 -11.50
N ILE A 129 -17.15 -4.19 -11.58
CA ILE A 129 -16.20 -4.38 -10.46
C ILE A 129 -15.92 -3.03 -9.79
N ALA A 130 -16.28 -2.94 -8.52
CA ALA A 130 -15.90 -1.79 -7.68
C ALA A 130 -14.44 -1.94 -7.24
N VAL A 131 -13.63 -0.91 -7.47
CA VAL A 131 -12.20 -0.89 -7.15
C VAL A 131 -11.88 0.33 -6.31
N ASP A 132 -11.07 0.14 -5.27
CA ASP A 132 -10.42 1.21 -4.53
C ASP A 132 -8.92 1.19 -4.82
N ALA A 133 -8.41 2.27 -5.39
CA ALA A 133 -7.00 2.42 -5.71
C ALA A 133 -6.28 3.09 -4.54
N VAL A 134 -5.28 2.41 -3.99
CA VAL A 134 -4.47 2.90 -2.88
C VAL A 134 -3.04 3.16 -3.36
N PHE A 135 -2.52 4.33 -3.04
CA PHE A 135 -1.13 4.68 -3.25
C PHE A 135 -0.50 5.06 -1.91
N ASP A 136 0.58 4.37 -1.53
CA ASP A 136 1.20 4.48 -0.21
C ASP A 136 0.17 4.21 0.92
N SER A 137 -0.04 5.19 1.79
CA SER A 137 -0.94 5.06 2.94
C SER A 137 -2.35 5.62 2.72
N VAL A 138 -2.68 6.05 1.49
CA VAL A 138 -3.90 6.80 1.21
C VAL A 138 -4.64 6.22 0.00
N SER A 139 -5.98 6.12 0.10
CA SER A 139 -6.85 5.88 -1.05
C SER A 139 -6.87 7.11 -1.94
N VAL A 140 -6.56 6.93 -3.21
CA VAL A 140 -6.48 8.00 -4.23
C VAL A 140 -7.68 8.04 -5.14
N GLY A 141 -8.46 6.98 -5.22
CA GLY A 141 -9.70 6.94 -6.01
C GLY A 141 -10.50 5.69 -5.78
N THR A 142 -11.83 5.84 -5.68
CA THR A 142 -12.80 4.75 -5.51
C THR A 142 -13.83 4.82 -6.62
N THR A 143 -14.08 3.70 -7.31
CA THR A 143 -15.06 3.61 -8.40
C THR A 143 -16.46 3.30 -7.90
N PHE A 144 -17.47 3.66 -8.70
CA PHE A 144 -18.88 3.29 -8.50
C PHE A 144 -19.50 3.63 -7.13
N THR A 145 -18.88 4.48 -6.32
CA THR A 145 -19.38 4.82 -4.97
C THR A 145 -20.82 5.34 -5.01
N LYS A 146 -21.13 6.24 -5.96
CA LYS A 146 -22.48 6.84 -6.09
C LYS A 146 -23.52 5.85 -6.61
N GLU A 147 -23.14 5.00 -7.55
CA GLU A 147 -23.99 3.96 -8.12
C GLU A 147 -24.34 2.91 -7.07
N LEU A 148 -23.37 2.45 -6.34
CA LEU A 148 -23.53 1.46 -5.26
C LEU A 148 -24.40 2.02 -4.12
N MET A 149 -24.25 3.30 -3.79
CA MET A 149 -25.09 3.95 -2.77
C MET A 149 -26.59 3.93 -3.13
N LYS A 150 -26.98 3.99 -4.42
CA LYS A 150 -28.38 3.88 -4.84
C LYS A 150 -28.99 2.51 -4.49
N PHE A 151 -28.17 1.49 -4.40
CA PHE A 151 -28.56 0.13 -4.02
C PHE A 151 -28.34 -0.16 -2.53
N GLY A 152 -28.05 0.87 -1.71
CA GLY A 152 -27.79 0.72 -0.28
C GLY A 152 -26.41 0.13 0.06
N VAL A 153 -25.51 0.02 -0.91
CA VAL A 153 -24.14 -0.49 -0.69
C VAL A 153 -23.21 0.66 -0.37
N ILE A 154 -22.53 0.57 0.76
CA ILE A 154 -21.46 1.52 1.16
C ILE A 154 -20.12 0.92 0.76
N PHE A 155 -19.46 1.53 -0.21
CA PHE A 155 -18.12 1.16 -0.65
C PHE A 155 -17.17 2.35 -0.44
N CYS A 156 -16.33 2.25 0.57
CA CYS A 156 -15.37 3.29 0.93
C CYS A 156 -14.18 2.71 1.71
N PRO A 157 -13.02 3.39 1.71
CA PRO A 157 -11.90 2.97 2.54
C PRO A 157 -12.25 3.06 4.03
N ILE A 158 -11.63 2.20 4.84
CA ILE A 158 -11.89 2.13 6.30
C ILE A 158 -11.65 3.48 6.99
N SER A 159 -10.67 4.26 6.54
CA SER A 159 -10.38 5.60 7.08
C SER A 159 -11.52 6.59 6.87
N GLU A 160 -12.32 6.44 5.82
CA GLU A 160 -13.52 7.24 5.59
C GLU A 160 -14.70 6.69 6.40
N ALA A 161 -14.87 5.37 6.45
CA ALA A 161 -15.92 4.74 7.23
C ALA A 161 -15.84 5.06 8.73
N ILE A 162 -14.64 5.20 9.28
CA ILE A 162 -14.42 5.54 10.69
C ILE A 162 -14.78 7.01 10.99
N GLN A 163 -14.78 7.89 10.00
CA GLN A 163 -15.10 9.32 10.16
C GLN A 163 -16.60 9.61 10.03
N ARG A 164 -17.39 8.68 9.48
CA ARG A 164 -18.84 8.74 9.36
C ARG A 164 -19.53 8.27 10.63
#